data_06befadc1d4394ac51979b02eb576051
#
_entry.id   06befadc1d4394ac51979b02eb576051
#
_cell.length_a   1.000
_cell.length_b   1.000
_cell.length_c   1.000
_cell.angle_alpha   90.00
_cell.angle_beta   90.00
_cell.angle_gamma   90.00
#
_symmetry.space_group_name_H-M   'P 1'
#
loop_
_entity.id
_entity.type
_entity.pdbx_description
1 polymer ?
#
loop_
_entity_poly.entity_id
_entity_poly.type
_entity_poly.pdbx_seq_one_letter_code
_entity_poly.pdbx_strand_id
1 'polypeptide(L)'
;MVLKAELKSTNRILAHCCRQLHSTFRVLFSLTWLGLSANMPTVGVKRDFLFKALGRTYTDEEFDELCFEFGLELDEITSEKEIISREQGDSKASGASDVILYKIDVPANRYDLLCLEGLVRGLQVFKNKLEPPRYRRVSPDSGGPQRLIITKETAAVRPHAVAAVLRNITFTQERYDSFIELQEKLHQNICRKRSLVAIGTHDLDTISGPFTYTAKAPGDICFRPLNQTKEYTATQLMSLYRTDSHLRHYLPIIEDKPVYPLIQDSNGTVLSMPPIINGDHSRIRLQTKNIFIECTATDLTKAKIVLDIIVTTFSVYCAQPFTVEQAEVVYPDGKTCIYPELAYRKEKLSAEFINKKVGISESTERIAQLLTRMCLLSQPTGVRDEIEVEIPPTRPDVIHACDIMEDAAIAYGFNNITRTTPPTYTVANQFPLNKLTELLRQDMAAAGFTEALNFALCSQEDIADKLGKKISQTRAIHISNPKTAEFQ
;
A
#
# COMPACT_ATOMS: atom_id res chain seq x y z
N MET A 1 41.37 -1.12 -39.25
CA MET A 1 39.93 -0.84 -39.45
C MET A 1 39.01 -1.76 -38.64
N VAL A 2 39.42 -2.98 -38.36
CA VAL A 2 38.66 -3.98 -37.58
C VAL A 2 38.56 -3.60 -36.11
N LEU A 3 39.61 -3.11 -35.47
CA LEU A 3 39.62 -2.69 -34.06
C LEU A 3 38.67 -1.50 -33.72
N LYS A 4 38.38 -0.62 -34.70
CA LYS A 4 37.44 0.50 -34.49
C LYS A 4 35.96 0.08 -34.58
N ALA A 5 35.63 -1.05 -35.20
CA ALA A 5 34.31 -1.59 -35.31
C ALA A 5 33.91 -2.35 -34.01
N GLU A 6 34.84 -3.10 -33.41
CA GLU A 6 34.63 -3.82 -32.16
C GLU A 6 34.48 -2.88 -30.96
N LEU A 7 35.24 -1.79 -30.87
CA LEU A 7 35.11 -0.76 -29.86
C LEU A 7 33.75 -0.02 -29.91
N LYS A 8 33.16 0.14 -31.12
CA LYS A 8 31.79 0.74 -31.25
C LYS A 8 30.67 -0.22 -30.86
N SER A 9 30.85 -1.51 -31.07
CA SER A 9 29.87 -2.53 -30.68
C SER A 9 29.84 -2.72 -29.15
N THR A 10 31.03 -2.80 -28.55
CA THR A 10 31.18 -2.94 -27.08
C THR A 10 30.66 -1.71 -26.31
N ASN A 11 30.88 -0.50 -26.84
CA ASN A 11 30.33 0.72 -26.25
C ASN A 11 28.80 0.84 -26.41
N ARG A 12 28.21 0.24 -27.45
CA ARG A 12 26.72 0.18 -27.58
C ARG A 12 26.09 -0.80 -26.60
N ILE A 13 26.73 -1.94 -26.36
CA ILE A 13 26.26 -2.95 -25.40
C ILE A 13 26.42 -2.41 -23.96
N LEU A 14 27.55 -1.79 -23.62
CA LEU A 14 27.77 -1.14 -22.33
C LEU A 14 26.80 0.02 -22.10
N ALA A 15 26.51 0.84 -23.11
CA ALA A 15 25.55 1.92 -23.00
C ALA A 15 24.07 1.42 -22.89
N HIS A 16 23.77 0.24 -23.43
CA HIS A 16 22.47 -0.40 -23.27
C HIS A 16 22.30 -1.04 -21.89
N CYS A 17 23.31 -1.77 -21.42
CA CYS A 17 23.36 -2.31 -20.06
C CYS A 17 23.35 -1.22 -18.99
N CYS A 18 24.10 -0.12 -19.18
CA CYS A 18 24.05 1.02 -18.25
C CYS A 18 22.69 1.73 -18.25
N ARG A 19 21.96 1.79 -19.36
CA ARG A 19 20.60 2.36 -19.38
C ARG A 19 19.56 1.46 -18.70
N GLN A 20 19.67 0.15 -18.83
CA GLN A 20 18.82 -0.79 -18.11
C GLN A 20 19.15 -0.83 -16.61
N LEU A 21 20.42 -0.85 -16.23
CA LEU A 21 20.85 -0.71 -14.84
C LEU A 21 20.45 0.66 -14.23
N HIS A 22 20.51 1.75 -15.02
CA HIS A 22 20.09 3.08 -14.57
C HIS A 22 18.57 3.17 -14.35
N SER A 23 17.74 2.46 -15.12
CA SER A 23 16.30 2.43 -14.89
C SER A 23 15.93 1.59 -13.66
N THR A 24 16.57 0.44 -13.49
CA THR A 24 16.37 -0.44 -12.31
C THR A 24 16.97 0.18 -11.05
N PHE A 25 18.13 0.83 -11.12
CA PHE A 25 18.69 1.61 -10.02
C PHE A 25 17.89 2.88 -9.71
N ARG A 26 17.27 3.55 -10.69
CA ARG A 26 16.38 4.68 -10.42
C ARG A 26 15.10 4.26 -9.71
N VAL A 27 14.55 3.10 -9.98
CA VAL A 27 13.38 2.58 -9.25
C VAL A 27 13.78 2.17 -7.82
N LEU A 28 14.91 1.49 -7.63
CA LEU A 28 15.44 1.18 -6.30
C LEU A 28 15.92 2.43 -5.53
N PHE A 29 16.58 3.39 -6.19
CA PHE A 29 17.01 4.65 -5.56
C PHE A 29 15.84 5.59 -5.28
N SER A 30 14.76 5.58 -6.07
CA SER A 30 13.57 6.36 -5.79
C SER A 30 12.81 5.85 -4.57
N LEU A 31 12.90 4.55 -4.26
CA LEU A 31 12.30 3.93 -3.07
C LEU A 31 13.14 4.18 -1.80
N THR A 32 14.46 4.27 -1.91
CA THR A 32 15.35 4.58 -0.78
C THR A 32 15.47 6.08 -0.48
N TRP A 33 15.14 6.95 -1.44
CA TRP A 33 15.31 8.41 -1.28
C TRP A 33 14.19 9.10 -0.50
N LEU A 34 13.14 8.40 -0.13
CA LEU A 34 12.00 8.96 0.63
C LEU A 34 11.96 8.54 2.09
N GLY A 35 13.06 8.05 2.68
CA GLY A 35 13.22 7.91 4.13
C GLY A 35 12.08 7.20 4.88
N LEU A 36 11.27 6.42 4.16
CA LEU A 36 10.30 5.52 4.73
C LEU A 36 10.97 4.15 4.75
N SER A 37 11.49 3.76 5.89
CA SER A 37 11.51 2.35 6.25
C SER A 37 10.11 1.84 5.92
N ALA A 38 9.98 1.07 4.86
CA ALA A 38 8.77 0.34 4.60
C ALA A 38 8.73 -0.78 5.64
N ASN A 39 8.34 -0.44 6.88
CA ASN A 39 7.99 -1.43 7.86
C ASN A 39 6.84 -2.22 7.24
N MET A 40 6.98 -3.53 7.17
CA MET A 40 5.89 -4.39 6.75
C MET A 40 4.69 -4.09 7.65
N PRO A 41 3.50 -3.84 7.08
CA PRO A 41 2.34 -3.59 7.90
C PRO A 41 1.95 -4.88 8.63
N THR A 42 1.83 -4.79 9.95
CA THR A 42 1.38 -5.88 10.80
C THR A 42 -0.15 -5.84 10.92
N VAL A 43 -0.81 -6.96 10.69
CA VAL A 43 -2.27 -7.12 10.84
C VAL A 43 -2.54 -7.96 12.08
N GLY A 44 -3.28 -7.41 13.05
CA GLY A 44 -3.71 -8.12 14.24
C GLY A 44 -5.06 -8.80 14.02
N VAL A 45 -5.12 -10.14 14.10
CA VAL A 45 -6.38 -10.87 13.95
C VAL A 45 -6.63 -11.78 15.15
N LYS A 46 -7.89 -11.86 15.59
CA LYS A 46 -8.29 -12.81 16.63
C LYS A 46 -8.20 -14.23 16.06
N ARG A 47 -7.36 -15.07 16.67
CA ARG A 47 -7.08 -16.44 16.21
C ARG A 47 -8.35 -17.25 15.94
N ASP A 48 -9.27 -17.25 16.89
CA ASP A 48 -10.47 -18.09 16.81
C ASP A 48 -11.43 -17.65 15.68
N PHE A 49 -11.53 -16.34 15.42
CA PHE A 49 -12.29 -15.83 14.27
C PHE A 49 -11.63 -16.19 12.95
N LEU A 50 -10.30 -16.10 12.88
CA LEU A 50 -9.54 -16.49 11.71
C LEU A 50 -9.74 -17.98 11.39
N PHE A 51 -9.61 -18.87 12.38
CA PHE A 51 -9.77 -20.30 12.18
C PHE A 51 -11.21 -20.67 11.84
N LYS A 52 -12.20 -20.03 12.46
CA LYS A 52 -13.59 -20.18 12.10
C LYS A 52 -13.85 -19.78 10.64
N ALA A 53 -13.27 -18.68 10.18
CA ALA A 53 -13.43 -18.21 8.81
C ALA A 53 -12.68 -19.10 7.80
N LEU A 54 -11.51 -19.65 8.17
CA LEU A 54 -10.79 -20.64 7.36
C LEU A 54 -11.45 -22.02 7.30
N GLY A 55 -12.40 -22.29 8.23
CA GLY A 55 -13.09 -23.57 8.34
C GLY A 55 -12.19 -24.72 8.83
N ARG A 56 -11.09 -24.42 9.49
CA ARG A 56 -10.16 -25.37 10.09
C ARG A 56 -9.43 -24.72 11.26
N THR A 57 -9.23 -25.48 12.33
CA THR A 57 -8.34 -25.13 13.44
C THR A 57 -6.92 -25.64 13.13
N TYR A 58 -5.92 -24.85 13.45
CA TYR A 58 -4.50 -25.14 13.29
C TYR A 58 -3.81 -25.10 14.66
N THR A 59 -2.68 -25.78 14.83
CA THR A 59 -1.74 -25.42 15.88
C THR A 59 -1.02 -24.13 15.50
N ASP A 60 -0.33 -23.51 16.45
CA ASP A 60 0.41 -22.26 16.18
C ASP A 60 1.52 -22.51 15.14
N GLU A 61 2.20 -23.66 15.23
CA GLU A 61 3.25 -24.09 14.30
C GLU A 61 2.69 -24.39 12.89
N GLU A 62 1.54 -25.11 12.81
CA GLU A 62 0.88 -25.37 11.52
C GLU A 62 0.42 -24.07 10.83
N PHE A 63 0.02 -23.08 11.62
CA PHE A 63 -0.41 -21.80 11.07
C PHE A 63 0.78 -20.93 10.63
N ASP A 64 1.87 -20.94 11.38
CA ASP A 64 3.12 -20.28 11.00
C ASP A 64 3.67 -20.87 9.70
N GLU A 65 3.70 -22.21 9.56
CA GLU A 65 4.09 -22.85 8.31
C GLU A 65 3.19 -22.44 7.14
N LEU A 66 1.86 -22.36 7.36
CA LEU A 66 0.93 -21.89 6.32
C LEU A 66 1.18 -20.45 5.93
N CYS A 67 1.47 -19.57 6.87
CA CYS A 67 1.85 -18.18 6.60
C CYS A 67 3.11 -18.14 5.74
N PHE A 68 4.14 -18.86 6.14
CA PHE A 68 5.40 -18.96 5.41
C PHE A 68 5.21 -19.49 3.98
N GLU A 69 4.40 -20.55 3.77
CA GLU A 69 4.07 -21.07 2.44
C GLU A 69 3.42 -20.02 1.54
N PHE A 70 2.60 -19.15 2.11
CA PHE A 70 1.86 -18.12 1.37
C PHE A 70 2.66 -16.81 1.20
N GLY A 71 3.82 -16.68 1.84
CA GLY A 71 4.65 -15.48 1.81
C GLY A 71 4.24 -14.41 2.83
N LEU A 72 3.74 -14.84 3.98
CA LEU A 72 3.45 -14.04 5.17
C LEU A 72 4.36 -14.47 6.32
N GLU A 73 4.44 -13.66 7.37
CA GLU A 73 5.17 -13.98 8.60
C GLU A 73 4.24 -13.86 9.81
N LEU A 74 4.17 -14.90 10.63
CA LEU A 74 3.51 -14.86 11.94
C LEU A 74 4.51 -14.26 12.94
N ASP A 75 4.49 -12.92 13.08
CA ASP A 75 5.46 -12.16 13.89
C ASP A 75 5.30 -12.43 15.39
N GLU A 76 4.06 -12.35 15.90
CA GLU A 76 3.80 -12.48 17.34
C GLU A 76 2.45 -13.13 17.62
N ILE A 77 2.44 -13.97 18.66
CA ILE A 77 1.23 -14.53 19.26
C ILE A 77 1.08 -13.88 20.64
N THR A 78 0.01 -13.12 20.86
CA THR A 78 -0.16 -12.31 22.06
C THR A 78 -1.64 -12.18 22.43
N SER A 79 -1.94 -11.40 23.48
CA SER A 79 -3.30 -10.97 23.83
C SER A 79 -3.32 -9.48 24.14
N GLU A 80 -4.51 -8.87 24.12
CA GLU A 80 -4.66 -7.45 24.48
C GLU A 80 -4.12 -7.18 25.88
N LYS A 81 -4.34 -8.10 26.81
CA LYS A 81 -3.85 -8.04 28.19
C LYS A 81 -2.33 -8.05 28.24
N GLU A 82 -1.67 -8.91 27.49
CA GLU A 82 -0.22 -8.96 27.43
C GLU A 82 0.37 -7.69 26.81
N ILE A 83 -0.24 -7.14 25.77
CA ILE A 83 0.19 -5.89 25.15
C ILE A 83 0.12 -4.74 26.16
N ILE A 84 -1.02 -4.58 26.85
CA ILE A 84 -1.19 -3.52 27.84
C ILE A 84 -0.25 -3.72 29.04
N SER A 85 -0.04 -4.97 29.49
CA SER A 85 0.89 -5.28 30.57
C SER A 85 2.32 -4.84 30.21
N ARG A 86 2.78 -5.13 28.99
CA ARG A 86 4.12 -4.71 28.51
C ARG A 86 4.27 -3.20 28.36
N GLU A 87 3.25 -2.50 27.86
CA GLU A 87 3.34 -1.07 27.55
C GLU A 87 3.04 -0.17 28.75
N GLN A 88 2.10 -0.56 29.60
CA GLN A 88 1.53 0.30 30.63
C GLN A 88 1.55 -0.30 32.05
N GLY A 89 2.04 -1.54 32.19
CA GLY A 89 2.15 -2.28 33.43
C GLY A 89 0.89 -3.06 33.81
N ASP A 90 1.06 -4.10 34.64
CA ASP A 90 0.03 -5.08 35.00
C ASP A 90 -1.22 -4.48 35.65
N SER A 91 -1.08 -3.37 36.36
CA SER A 91 -2.21 -2.68 37.01
C SER A 91 -3.26 -2.16 36.01
N LYS A 92 -2.85 -1.82 34.79
CA LYS A 92 -3.73 -1.33 33.73
C LYS A 92 -4.26 -2.46 32.83
N ALA A 93 -3.61 -3.62 32.84
CA ALA A 93 -4.05 -4.81 32.12
C ALA A 93 -5.24 -5.51 32.78
N SER A 94 -5.61 -5.13 34.01
CA SER A 94 -6.77 -5.69 34.72
C SER A 94 -8.08 -5.31 34.03
N GLY A 95 -8.74 -6.30 33.43
CA GLY A 95 -9.99 -6.14 32.64
C GLY A 95 -9.80 -6.16 31.12
N ALA A 96 -8.58 -6.22 30.61
CA ALA A 96 -8.33 -6.43 29.19
C ALA A 96 -8.59 -7.88 28.75
N SER A 97 -8.84 -8.08 27.47
CA SER A 97 -9.19 -9.36 26.89
C SER A 97 -8.00 -10.33 26.86
N ASP A 98 -8.23 -11.57 27.29
CA ASP A 98 -7.29 -12.67 27.17
C ASP A 98 -7.39 -13.41 25.79
N VAL A 99 -8.18 -12.88 24.85
CA VAL A 99 -8.33 -13.48 23.50
C VAL A 99 -7.02 -13.44 22.76
N ILE A 100 -6.60 -14.59 22.23
CA ILE A 100 -5.35 -14.73 21.49
C ILE A 100 -5.44 -13.97 20.17
N LEU A 101 -4.45 -13.11 19.95
CA LEU A 101 -4.26 -12.31 18.74
C LEU A 101 -3.01 -12.83 18.01
N TYR A 102 -3.17 -13.07 16.73
CA TYR A 102 -2.06 -13.27 15.82
C TYR A 102 -1.68 -11.94 15.17
N LYS A 103 -0.42 -11.56 15.29
CA LYS A 103 0.16 -10.46 14.54
C LYS A 103 0.86 -11.03 13.33
N ILE A 104 0.34 -10.70 12.16
CA ILE A 104 0.80 -11.23 10.88
C ILE A 104 1.42 -10.08 10.09
N ASP A 105 2.68 -10.21 9.74
CA ASP A 105 3.36 -9.26 8.87
C ASP A 105 3.04 -9.57 7.41
N VAL A 106 2.59 -8.52 6.72
CA VAL A 106 2.12 -8.59 5.34
C VAL A 106 3.09 -7.79 4.46
N PRO A 107 3.47 -8.29 3.27
CA PRO A 107 4.28 -7.49 2.34
C PRO A 107 3.63 -6.13 2.04
N ALA A 108 4.43 -5.06 2.03
CA ALA A 108 3.97 -3.68 1.98
C ALA A 108 3.16 -3.31 0.73
N ASN A 109 3.24 -4.10 -0.33
CA ASN A 109 2.51 -3.97 -1.60
C ASN A 109 1.20 -4.80 -1.65
N ARG A 110 0.97 -5.70 -0.68
CA ARG A 110 -0.20 -6.59 -0.62
C ARG A 110 -1.35 -5.95 0.16
N TYR A 111 -1.90 -4.86 -0.39
CA TYR A 111 -3.02 -4.12 0.21
C TYR A 111 -4.30 -4.95 0.37
N ASP A 112 -4.44 -6.00 -0.41
CA ASP A 112 -5.55 -6.96 -0.40
C ASP A 112 -5.58 -7.85 0.85
N LEU A 113 -4.49 -7.93 1.62
CA LEU A 113 -4.31 -8.80 2.78
C LEU A 113 -4.33 -8.05 4.14
N LEU A 114 -4.63 -6.74 4.14
CA LEU A 114 -4.50 -5.88 5.33
C LEU A 114 -5.62 -6.02 6.36
N CYS A 115 -6.48 -7.03 6.26
CA CYS A 115 -7.55 -7.34 7.21
C CYS A 115 -7.91 -8.83 7.19
N LEU A 116 -8.76 -9.23 8.14
CA LEU A 116 -9.22 -10.62 8.26
C LEU A 116 -9.81 -11.17 6.95
N GLU A 117 -10.69 -10.41 6.29
CA GLU A 117 -11.38 -10.84 5.06
C GLU A 117 -10.39 -11.09 3.91
N GLY A 118 -9.39 -10.22 3.79
CA GLY A 118 -8.35 -10.34 2.80
C GLY A 118 -7.46 -11.56 3.04
N LEU A 119 -7.00 -11.75 4.28
CA LEU A 119 -6.20 -12.90 4.68
C LEU A 119 -6.95 -14.21 4.46
N VAL A 120 -8.20 -14.30 4.92
CA VAL A 120 -9.04 -15.51 4.75
C VAL A 120 -9.23 -15.84 3.29
N ARG A 121 -9.59 -14.86 2.47
CA ARG A 121 -9.75 -15.03 1.02
C ARG A 121 -8.46 -15.54 0.38
N GLY A 122 -7.33 -14.88 0.63
CA GLY A 122 -6.03 -15.26 0.09
C GLY A 122 -5.65 -16.70 0.46
N LEU A 123 -5.73 -17.05 1.74
CA LEU A 123 -5.39 -18.37 2.23
C LEU A 123 -6.35 -19.48 1.75
N GLN A 124 -7.66 -19.20 1.63
CA GLN A 124 -8.63 -20.15 1.09
C GLN A 124 -8.40 -20.44 -0.39
N VAL A 125 -8.09 -19.41 -1.20
CA VAL A 125 -7.73 -19.60 -2.62
C VAL A 125 -6.41 -20.36 -2.73
N PHE A 126 -5.41 -20.01 -1.93
CA PHE A 126 -4.12 -20.69 -1.90
C PHE A 126 -4.25 -22.19 -1.58
N LYS A 127 -5.15 -22.55 -0.67
CA LYS A 127 -5.43 -23.96 -0.30
C LYS A 127 -6.46 -24.64 -1.21
N ASN A 128 -6.85 -24.03 -2.33
CA ASN A 128 -7.88 -24.51 -3.28
C ASN A 128 -9.24 -24.80 -2.64
N LYS A 129 -9.61 -24.06 -1.59
CA LYS A 129 -10.92 -24.16 -0.92
C LYS A 129 -11.93 -23.15 -1.45
N LEU A 130 -11.47 -22.11 -2.12
CA LEU A 130 -12.25 -21.05 -2.73
C LEU A 130 -11.70 -20.76 -4.13
N GLU A 131 -12.57 -20.59 -5.11
CA GLU A 131 -12.18 -20.03 -6.40
C GLU A 131 -11.95 -18.51 -6.26
N PRO A 132 -11.01 -17.90 -7.02
CA PRO A 132 -10.81 -16.46 -7.01
C PRO A 132 -12.13 -15.72 -7.28
N PRO A 133 -12.62 -14.86 -6.36
CA PRO A 133 -13.89 -14.17 -6.55
C PRO A 133 -13.85 -13.23 -7.75
N ARG A 134 -14.99 -13.12 -8.44
CA ARG A 134 -15.15 -12.16 -9.54
C ARG A 134 -15.98 -10.96 -9.08
N TYR A 135 -15.34 -9.81 -9.05
CA TYR A 135 -15.97 -8.55 -8.64
C TYR A 135 -16.68 -7.90 -9.82
N ARG A 136 -17.87 -7.35 -9.57
CA ARG A 136 -18.71 -6.74 -10.61
C ARG A 136 -19.19 -5.38 -10.16
N ARG A 137 -19.07 -4.40 -11.05
CA ARG A 137 -19.73 -3.12 -10.92
C ARG A 137 -21.14 -3.24 -11.45
N VAL A 138 -22.12 -2.75 -10.69
CA VAL A 138 -23.52 -2.78 -11.04
C VAL A 138 -24.13 -1.37 -11.00
N SER A 139 -25.15 -1.15 -11.82
CA SER A 139 -25.98 0.04 -11.73
C SER A 139 -27.00 -0.13 -10.60
N PRO A 140 -27.49 0.94 -9.99
CA PRO A 140 -28.56 0.85 -8.97
C PRO A 140 -29.84 0.27 -9.59
N ASP A 141 -30.56 -0.52 -8.80
CA ASP A 141 -31.83 -1.16 -9.22
C ASP A 141 -32.94 -0.13 -9.50
N SER A 142 -32.90 1.02 -8.82
CA SER A 142 -33.82 2.13 -8.97
C SER A 142 -33.14 3.48 -8.72
N GLY A 143 -33.64 4.52 -9.38
CA GLY A 143 -32.99 5.83 -9.34
C GLY A 143 -31.72 5.86 -10.19
N GLY A 144 -31.08 7.00 -10.30
CA GLY A 144 -29.76 7.11 -10.96
C GLY A 144 -28.61 6.78 -10.01
N PRO A 145 -27.38 6.58 -10.53
CA PRO A 145 -26.19 6.40 -9.71
C PRO A 145 -25.96 7.62 -8.81
N GLN A 146 -25.36 7.39 -7.65
CA GLN A 146 -24.94 8.49 -6.78
C GLN A 146 -23.93 9.37 -7.51
N ARG A 147 -24.08 10.68 -7.39
CA ARG A 147 -23.22 11.65 -8.09
C ARG A 147 -22.37 12.42 -7.10
N LEU A 148 -21.08 12.51 -7.37
CA LEU A 148 -20.12 13.37 -6.67
C LEU A 148 -19.59 14.42 -7.64
N ILE A 149 -19.93 15.68 -7.42
CA ILE A 149 -19.56 16.81 -8.28
C ILE A 149 -18.33 17.50 -7.68
N ILE A 150 -17.23 17.49 -8.40
CA ILE A 150 -15.98 18.15 -7.99
C ILE A 150 -15.98 19.57 -8.52
N THR A 151 -15.76 20.55 -7.66
CA THR A 151 -15.64 21.95 -8.06
C THR A 151 -14.16 22.33 -8.31
N LYS A 152 -13.94 23.42 -9.05
CA LYS A 152 -12.58 23.86 -9.42
C LYS A 152 -11.72 24.30 -8.24
N GLU A 153 -12.33 24.70 -7.13
CA GLU A 153 -11.66 25.19 -5.93
C GLU A 153 -10.81 24.09 -5.26
N THR A 154 -11.17 22.81 -5.43
CA THR A 154 -10.43 21.67 -4.88
C THR A 154 -9.03 21.53 -5.47
N ALA A 155 -8.79 22.06 -6.68
CA ALA A 155 -7.48 21.99 -7.35
C ALA A 155 -6.35 22.62 -6.52
N ALA A 156 -6.68 23.59 -5.66
CA ALA A 156 -5.69 24.25 -4.79
C ALA A 156 -5.16 23.35 -3.66
N VAL A 157 -5.89 22.26 -3.34
CA VAL A 157 -5.56 21.42 -2.17
C VAL A 157 -5.50 19.94 -2.55
N ARG A 158 -6.61 19.36 -3.05
CA ARG A 158 -6.75 17.93 -3.39
C ARG A 158 -7.68 17.80 -4.61
N PRO A 159 -7.12 17.69 -5.83
CA PRO A 159 -7.91 17.85 -7.08
C PRO A 159 -8.80 16.65 -7.42
N HIS A 160 -8.58 15.49 -6.82
CA HIS A 160 -9.22 14.25 -7.23
C HIS A 160 -10.15 13.70 -6.16
N ALA A 161 -11.24 13.08 -6.59
CA ALA A 161 -12.08 12.23 -5.76
C ALA A 161 -12.62 11.05 -6.58
N VAL A 162 -12.83 9.93 -5.92
CA VAL A 162 -13.51 8.74 -6.46
C VAL A 162 -14.53 8.26 -5.44
N ALA A 163 -15.60 7.60 -5.89
CA ALA A 163 -16.66 7.16 -4.99
C ALA A 163 -17.29 5.84 -5.45
N ALA A 164 -17.90 5.13 -4.51
CA ALA A 164 -18.66 3.90 -4.76
C ALA A 164 -19.72 3.70 -3.67
N VAL A 165 -20.63 2.75 -3.88
CA VAL A 165 -21.64 2.39 -2.89
C VAL A 165 -21.62 0.89 -2.63
N LEU A 166 -21.66 0.51 -1.36
CA LEU A 166 -21.95 -0.86 -0.93
C LEU A 166 -23.41 -0.94 -0.48
N ARG A 167 -24.21 -1.80 -1.14
CA ARG A 167 -25.64 -1.94 -0.89
C ARG A 167 -25.95 -3.13 -0.01
N ASN A 168 -26.90 -2.91 0.94
CA ASN A 168 -27.43 -3.96 1.80
C ASN A 168 -26.32 -4.78 2.47
N ILE A 169 -25.28 -4.10 2.95
CA ILE A 169 -24.21 -4.74 3.72
C ILE A 169 -24.74 -5.16 5.10
N THR A 170 -24.22 -6.25 5.62
CA THR A 170 -24.58 -6.75 6.94
C THR A 170 -23.37 -6.71 7.86
N PHE A 171 -23.36 -5.76 8.80
CA PHE A 171 -22.34 -5.68 9.84
C PHE A 171 -22.70 -6.53 11.05
N THR A 172 -21.70 -7.26 11.56
CA THR A 172 -21.55 -7.64 12.97
C THR A 172 -20.53 -6.73 13.60
N GLN A 173 -20.32 -6.79 14.91
CA GLN A 173 -19.30 -5.99 15.58
C GLN A 173 -17.92 -6.26 14.96
N GLU A 174 -17.56 -7.53 14.75
CA GLU A 174 -16.28 -7.92 14.21
C GLU A 174 -16.06 -7.41 12.79
N ARG A 175 -17.10 -7.48 11.93
CA ARG A 175 -17.03 -6.98 10.54
C ARG A 175 -16.89 -5.46 10.50
N TYR A 176 -17.57 -4.78 11.41
CA TYR A 176 -17.50 -3.33 11.56
C TYR A 176 -16.09 -2.91 12.00
N ASP A 177 -15.56 -3.57 13.02
CA ASP A 177 -14.22 -3.30 13.54
C ASP A 177 -13.16 -3.56 12.44
N SER A 178 -13.27 -4.67 11.71
CA SER A 178 -12.40 -5.00 10.57
C SER A 178 -12.49 -3.96 9.45
N PHE A 179 -13.70 -3.43 9.19
CA PHE A 179 -13.90 -2.38 8.19
C PHE A 179 -13.17 -1.07 8.57
N ILE A 180 -13.25 -0.67 9.82
CA ILE A 180 -12.55 0.52 10.33
C ILE A 180 -11.04 0.28 10.36
N GLU A 181 -10.61 -0.92 10.78
CA GLU A 181 -9.18 -1.27 10.82
C GLU A 181 -8.55 -1.27 9.43
N LEU A 182 -9.22 -1.82 8.42
CA LEU A 182 -8.73 -1.77 7.04
C LEU A 182 -8.54 -0.32 6.56
N GLN A 183 -9.50 0.58 6.85
CA GLN A 183 -9.35 2.00 6.50
C GLN A 183 -8.10 2.60 7.13
N GLU A 184 -7.85 2.33 8.42
CA GLU A 184 -6.68 2.85 9.11
C GLU A 184 -5.38 2.24 8.54
N LYS A 185 -5.34 0.93 8.29
CA LYS A 185 -4.18 0.28 7.66
C LYS A 185 -3.88 0.87 6.27
N LEU A 186 -4.90 1.10 5.45
CA LEU A 186 -4.72 1.76 4.16
C LEU A 186 -4.24 3.21 4.31
N HIS A 187 -4.77 3.95 5.29
CA HIS A 187 -4.32 5.31 5.58
C HIS A 187 -2.84 5.36 5.96
N GLN A 188 -2.38 4.41 6.79
CA GLN A 188 -0.97 4.37 7.21
C GLN A 188 -0.03 3.92 6.09
N ASN A 189 -0.49 3.03 5.19
CA ASN A 189 0.33 2.44 4.13
C ASN A 189 0.22 3.24 2.81
N ILE A 190 -0.61 2.78 1.85
CA ILE A 190 -0.70 3.34 0.49
C ILE A 190 -1.10 4.82 0.47
N CYS A 191 -1.93 5.24 1.41
CA CYS A 191 -2.39 6.64 1.52
C CYS A 191 -1.33 7.58 2.13
N ARG A 192 -0.18 7.08 2.58
CA ARG A 192 0.90 7.84 3.23
C ARG A 192 0.37 8.78 4.31
N LYS A 193 -0.24 8.20 5.34
CA LYS A 193 -0.84 8.97 6.45
C LYS A 193 -1.79 10.05 5.95
N ARG A 194 -2.72 9.67 5.05
CA ARG A 194 -3.75 10.52 4.43
C ARG A 194 -3.24 11.66 3.55
N SER A 195 -1.92 11.80 3.36
CA SER A 195 -1.37 12.86 2.50
C SER A 195 -1.73 12.65 1.01
N LEU A 196 -1.70 11.42 0.53
CA LEU A 196 -2.03 11.10 -0.86
C LEU A 196 -3.51 10.80 -1.06
N VAL A 197 -4.10 9.98 -0.19
CA VAL A 197 -5.52 9.60 -0.26
C VAL A 197 -6.12 9.65 1.14
N ALA A 198 -7.32 10.17 1.27
CA ALA A 198 -8.14 10.10 2.48
C ALA A 198 -9.47 9.44 2.15
N ILE A 199 -9.91 8.54 3.00
CA ILE A 199 -11.11 7.73 2.85
C ILE A 199 -12.19 8.29 3.76
N GLY A 200 -13.37 8.55 3.22
CA GLY A 200 -14.58 8.86 3.97
C GLY A 200 -15.64 7.79 3.74
N THR A 201 -16.33 7.42 4.78
CA THR A 201 -17.41 6.42 4.75
C THR A 201 -18.65 6.96 5.45
N HIS A 202 -19.78 6.86 4.77
CA HIS A 202 -21.01 7.55 5.18
C HIS A 202 -22.21 6.61 5.08
N ASP A 203 -23.10 6.70 6.07
CA ASP A 203 -24.41 6.05 6.03
C ASP A 203 -25.28 6.74 4.97
N LEU A 204 -25.46 6.08 3.83
CA LEU A 204 -26.18 6.63 2.68
C LEU A 204 -27.66 6.89 2.97
N ASP A 205 -28.22 6.20 3.96
CA ASP A 205 -29.63 6.36 4.31
C ASP A 205 -29.87 7.65 5.13
N THR A 206 -28.80 8.34 5.57
CA THR A 206 -28.89 9.62 6.34
C THR A 206 -28.55 10.86 5.50
N ILE A 207 -28.15 10.69 4.24
CA ILE A 207 -27.68 11.76 3.37
C ILE A 207 -28.38 11.72 2.01
N SER A 208 -28.39 12.83 1.29
CA SER A 208 -29.10 12.96 0.01
C SER A 208 -28.17 13.49 -1.08
N GLY A 209 -28.03 12.71 -2.16
CA GLY A 209 -27.30 13.17 -3.36
C GLY A 209 -28.06 14.24 -4.17
N PRO A 210 -27.42 14.93 -5.11
CA PRO A 210 -26.01 14.78 -5.46
C PRO A 210 -25.08 15.36 -4.40
N PHE A 211 -23.88 14.77 -4.27
CA PHE A 211 -22.85 15.23 -3.35
C PHE A 211 -21.93 16.23 -4.06
N THR A 212 -21.44 17.20 -3.31
CA THR A 212 -20.53 18.21 -3.84
C THR A 212 -19.20 18.14 -3.08
N TYR A 213 -18.11 17.92 -3.81
CA TYR A 213 -16.76 18.05 -3.32
C TYR A 213 -16.21 19.40 -3.70
N THR A 214 -15.97 20.26 -2.71
CA THR A 214 -15.55 21.66 -2.89
C THR A 214 -14.47 22.03 -1.88
N ALA A 215 -13.93 23.27 -1.99
CA ALA A 215 -13.04 23.83 -1.00
C ALA A 215 -13.49 25.25 -0.64
N LYS A 216 -13.50 25.57 0.65
CA LYS A 216 -13.94 26.86 1.20
C LYS A 216 -12.92 27.42 2.18
N ALA A 217 -13.00 28.72 2.46
CA ALA A 217 -12.20 29.32 3.53
C ALA A 217 -12.52 28.66 4.88
N PRO A 218 -11.53 28.45 5.78
CA PRO A 218 -11.73 27.74 7.04
C PRO A 218 -12.81 28.30 7.94
N GLY A 219 -13.04 29.62 7.89
CA GLY A 219 -14.09 30.31 8.64
C GLY A 219 -15.50 30.02 8.15
N ASP A 220 -15.65 29.64 6.87
CA ASP A 220 -16.95 29.41 6.21
C ASP A 220 -17.42 27.94 6.30
N ILE A 221 -16.59 27.08 6.90
CA ILE A 221 -16.90 25.66 7.10
C ILE A 221 -17.32 25.49 8.55
N CYS A 222 -18.58 25.09 8.78
CA CYS A 222 -19.10 24.82 10.11
C CYS A 222 -19.90 23.52 10.09
N PHE A 223 -19.57 22.57 10.99
CA PHE A 223 -20.27 21.30 11.13
C PHE A 223 -19.97 20.65 12.49
N ARG A 224 -20.73 19.63 12.82
CA ARG A 224 -20.45 18.75 13.97
C ARG A 224 -19.56 17.59 13.51
N PRO A 225 -18.29 17.54 13.92
CA PRO A 225 -17.41 16.46 13.55
C PRO A 225 -17.67 15.18 14.36
N LEU A 226 -17.20 14.08 13.87
CA LEU A 226 -17.31 12.78 14.51
C LEU A 226 -16.82 12.84 15.96
N ASN A 227 -17.56 12.18 16.85
CA ASN A 227 -17.30 12.12 18.30
C ASN A 227 -17.37 13.48 19.05
N GLN A 228 -17.94 14.51 18.43
CA GLN A 228 -18.21 15.79 19.10
C GLN A 228 -19.71 16.03 19.25
N THR A 229 -20.08 16.78 20.29
CA THR A 229 -21.48 17.10 20.58
C THR A 229 -21.92 18.46 20.05
N LYS A 230 -20.96 19.32 19.68
CA LYS A 230 -21.18 20.69 19.23
C LYS A 230 -20.70 20.90 17.80
N GLU A 231 -21.20 21.91 17.15
CA GLU A 231 -20.67 22.41 15.88
C GLU A 231 -19.46 23.28 16.12
N TYR A 232 -18.51 23.20 15.21
CA TYR A 232 -17.28 23.98 15.19
C TYR A 232 -16.98 24.50 13.80
N THR A 233 -16.39 25.68 13.72
CA THR A 233 -15.76 26.11 12.45
C THR A 233 -14.47 25.33 12.19
N ALA A 234 -14.06 25.23 10.93
CA ALA A 234 -12.81 24.50 10.63
C ALA A 234 -11.61 25.14 11.32
N THR A 235 -11.59 26.46 11.50
CA THR A 235 -10.54 27.13 12.27
C THR A 235 -10.49 26.68 13.73
N GLN A 236 -11.67 26.55 14.36
CA GLN A 236 -11.76 26.04 15.73
C GLN A 236 -11.35 24.57 15.84
N LEU A 237 -11.71 23.75 14.83
CA LEU A 237 -11.32 22.35 14.76
C LEU A 237 -9.82 22.17 14.65
N MET A 238 -9.14 22.96 13.82
CA MET A 238 -7.68 22.91 13.71
C MET A 238 -7.01 23.22 15.07
N SER A 239 -7.55 24.18 15.80
CA SER A 239 -7.04 24.51 17.15
C SER A 239 -7.34 23.40 18.17
N LEU A 240 -8.54 22.83 18.14
CA LEU A 240 -8.96 21.73 19.01
C LEU A 240 -8.09 20.49 18.81
N TYR A 241 -7.84 20.10 17.56
CA TYR A 241 -7.12 18.87 17.24
C TYR A 241 -5.59 18.97 17.35
N ARG A 242 -5.03 20.15 17.60
CA ARG A 242 -3.58 20.28 17.91
C ARG A 242 -3.17 19.50 19.17
N THR A 243 -4.07 19.35 20.11
CA THR A 243 -3.84 18.60 21.35
C THR A 243 -4.30 17.15 21.27
N ASP A 244 -4.99 16.78 20.21
CA ASP A 244 -5.44 15.39 19.99
C ASP A 244 -4.27 14.50 19.59
N SER A 245 -4.12 13.35 20.25
CA SER A 245 -2.98 12.45 20.04
C SER A 245 -2.96 11.81 18.65
N HIS A 246 -4.12 11.61 18.03
CA HIS A 246 -4.28 10.93 16.75
C HIS A 246 -4.39 11.93 15.60
N LEU A 247 -5.29 12.92 15.69
CA LEU A 247 -5.61 13.82 14.58
C LEU A 247 -4.54 14.89 14.34
N ARG A 248 -3.76 15.29 15.35
CA ARG A 248 -2.69 16.30 15.22
C ARG A 248 -1.71 16.02 14.07
N HIS A 249 -1.48 14.74 13.77
CA HIS A 249 -0.53 14.33 12.73
C HIS A 249 -1.01 14.60 11.31
N TYR A 250 -2.32 14.83 11.11
CA TYR A 250 -2.92 15.10 9.81
C TYR A 250 -3.12 16.60 9.54
N LEU A 251 -3.11 17.44 10.57
CA LEU A 251 -3.34 18.88 10.44
C LEU A 251 -2.38 19.57 9.46
N PRO A 252 -1.05 19.27 9.47
CA PRO A 252 -0.09 19.90 8.57
C PRO A 252 -0.38 19.70 7.07
N ILE A 253 -1.25 18.73 6.72
CA ILE A 253 -1.57 18.44 5.30
C ILE A 253 -2.33 19.60 4.66
N ILE A 254 -3.18 20.31 5.44
CA ILE A 254 -4.02 21.41 4.93
C ILE A 254 -3.88 22.71 5.72
N GLU A 255 -3.18 22.72 6.86
CA GLU A 255 -3.12 23.86 7.78
C GLU A 255 -2.61 25.15 7.11
N ASP A 256 -1.65 25.02 6.19
CA ASP A 256 -1.04 26.14 5.44
C ASP A 256 -1.84 26.57 4.21
N LYS A 257 -2.94 25.88 3.90
CA LYS A 257 -3.72 26.16 2.69
C LYS A 257 -4.76 27.27 2.90
N PRO A 258 -5.02 28.11 1.89
CA PRO A 258 -5.99 29.20 2.01
C PRO A 258 -7.43 28.68 2.06
N VAL A 259 -7.69 27.49 1.56
CA VAL A 259 -9.00 26.84 1.53
C VAL A 259 -8.88 25.40 1.99
N TYR A 260 -9.93 24.90 2.66
CA TYR A 260 -10.00 23.50 3.12
C TYR A 260 -11.04 22.73 2.32
N PRO A 261 -10.71 21.48 1.93
CA PRO A 261 -11.64 20.66 1.18
C PRO A 261 -12.77 20.14 2.08
N LEU A 262 -13.97 20.04 1.52
CA LEU A 262 -15.12 19.45 2.19
C LEU A 262 -16.06 18.77 1.20
N ILE A 263 -16.78 17.77 1.68
CA ILE A 263 -17.86 17.12 0.95
C ILE A 263 -19.16 17.44 1.64
N GLN A 264 -20.15 17.86 0.84
CA GLN A 264 -21.51 18.21 1.29
C GLN A 264 -22.54 17.42 0.49
N ASP A 265 -23.68 17.15 1.12
CA ASP A 265 -24.86 16.62 0.45
C ASP A 265 -25.68 17.74 -0.22
N SER A 266 -26.79 17.39 -0.88
CA SER A 266 -27.68 18.35 -1.55
C SER A 266 -28.37 19.32 -0.57
N ASN A 267 -28.41 19.01 0.72
CA ASN A 267 -28.99 19.87 1.76
C ASN A 267 -27.92 20.81 2.38
N GLY A 268 -26.67 20.73 1.93
CA GLY A 268 -25.56 21.49 2.48
C GLY A 268 -24.96 20.89 3.76
N THR A 269 -25.38 19.68 4.17
CA THR A 269 -24.83 18.98 5.32
C THR A 269 -23.39 18.54 5.00
N VAL A 270 -22.45 18.86 5.86
CA VAL A 270 -21.05 18.46 5.69
C VAL A 270 -20.86 17.01 6.07
N LEU A 271 -20.43 16.20 5.11
CA LEU A 271 -20.12 14.78 5.27
C LEU A 271 -18.72 14.56 5.82
N SER A 272 -17.76 15.28 5.27
CA SER A 272 -16.35 15.18 5.65
C SER A 272 -15.58 16.47 5.37
N MET A 273 -14.50 16.67 6.11
CA MET A 273 -13.44 17.65 5.86
C MET A 273 -12.12 16.88 5.66
N PRO A 274 -11.91 16.35 4.44
CA PRO A 274 -10.71 15.55 4.18
C PRO A 274 -9.43 16.40 4.28
N PRO A 275 -8.31 15.86 4.71
CA PRO A 275 -8.08 14.50 5.18
C PRO A 275 -8.25 14.33 6.71
N ILE A 276 -8.89 15.28 7.39
CA ILE A 276 -8.88 15.37 8.85
C ILE A 276 -9.96 14.50 9.48
N ILE A 277 -11.27 14.80 9.21
CA ILE A 277 -12.36 14.19 9.96
C ILE A 277 -13.67 14.15 9.17
N ASN A 278 -14.51 13.13 9.45
CA ASN A 278 -15.87 13.03 8.95
C ASN A 278 -16.86 13.77 9.87
N GLY A 279 -18.01 14.13 9.33
CA GLY A 279 -19.15 14.65 10.08
C GLY A 279 -19.86 13.54 10.85
N ASP A 280 -20.44 13.89 11.99
CA ASP A 280 -21.21 12.95 12.84
C ASP A 280 -22.55 12.55 12.23
N HIS A 281 -23.17 13.41 11.41
CA HIS A 281 -24.48 13.19 10.81
C HIS A 281 -24.52 11.90 9.97
N SER A 282 -23.51 11.68 9.16
CA SER A 282 -23.40 10.53 8.24
C SER A 282 -22.60 9.34 8.80
N ARG A 283 -22.40 9.30 10.12
CA ARG A 283 -21.64 8.25 10.77
C ARG A 283 -22.20 6.87 10.49
N ILE A 284 -21.35 5.94 10.02
CA ILE A 284 -21.71 4.52 9.89
C ILE A 284 -21.86 3.86 11.26
N ARG A 285 -22.79 2.91 11.35
CA ARG A 285 -23.15 2.16 12.57
C ARG A 285 -23.36 0.69 12.23
N LEU A 286 -23.53 -0.15 13.24
CA LEU A 286 -23.82 -1.58 13.03
C LEU A 286 -25.11 -1.82 12.23
N GLN A 287 -26.08 -0.90 12.32
CA GLN A 287 -27.37 -0.97 11.61
C GLN A 287 -27.31 -0.44 10.20
N THR A 288 -26.24 0.26 9.82
CA THR A 288 -26.07 0.83 8.47
C THR A 288 -26.12 -0.28 7.42
N LYS A 289 -26.95 -0.08 6.41
CA LYS A 289 -27.17 -1.03 5.31
C LYS A 289 -26.52 -0.56 4.01
N ASN A 290 -26.50 0.73 3.78
CA ASN A 290 -26.01 1.32 2.55
C ASN A 290 -24.88 2.28 2.87
N ILE A 291 -23.70 2.05 2.30
CA ILE A 291 -22.51 2.85 2.59
C ILE A 291 -22.10 3.58 1.33
N PHE A 292 -22.06 4.91 1.40
CA PHE A 292 -21.36 5.73 0.43
C PHE A 292 -19.91 5.88 0.86
N ILE A 293 -18.99 5.47 -0.02
CA ILE A 293 -17.54 5.54 0.21
C ILE A 293 -16.97 6.56 -0.76
N GLU A 294 -16.20 7.51 -0.24
CA GLU A 294 -15.46 8.48 -1.03
C GLU A 294 -13.97 8.42 -0.71
N CYS A 295 -13.14 8.67 -1.71
CA CYS A 295 -11.71 8.82 -1.52
C CYS A 295 -11.26 10.10 -2.19
N THR A 296 -10.87 11.10 -1.40
CA THR A 296 -10.27 12.34 -1.91
C THR A 296 -8.75 12.18 -2.00
N ALA A 297 -8.13 12.75 -3.02
CA ALA A 297 -6.72 12.48 -3.29
C ALA A 297 -5.96 13.60 -3.99
N THR A 298 -4.65 13.58 -3.80
CA THR A 298 -3.65 14.25 -4.63
C THR A 298 -3.12 13.35 -5.74
N ASP A 299 -3.31 12.02 -5.61
CA ASP A 299 -2.91 10.99 -6.58
C ASP A 299 -4.13 10.14 -6.96
N LEU A 300 -4.61 10.30 -8.20
CA LEU A 300 -5.80 9.61 -8.70
C LEU A 300 -5.60 8.09 -8.81
N THR A 301 -4.41 7.64 -9.20
CA THR A 301 -4.12 6.20 -9.32
C THR A 301 -4.24 5.49 -7.98
N LYS A 302 -3.66 6.09 -6.94
CA LYS A 302 -3.78 5.56 -5.57
C LYS A 302 -5.21 5.61 -5.04
N ALA A 303 -5.95 6.68 -5.38
CA ALA A 303 -7.36 6.77 -4.99
C ALA A 303 -8.20 5.61 -5.55
N LYS A 304 -8.01 5.27 -6.83
CA LYS A 304 -8.68 4.14 -7.48
C LYS A 304 -8.31 2.81 -6.81
N ILE A 305 -7.03 2.57 -6.56
CA ILE A 305 -6.56 1.35 -5.87
C ILE A 305 -7.19 1.24 -4.48
N VAL A 306 -7.17 2.31 -3.70
CA VAL A 306 -7.72 2.33 -2.34
C VAL A 306 -9.21 2.05 -2.35
N LEU A 307 -9.96 2.68 -3.26
CA LEU A 307 -11.39 2.44 -3.42
C LEU A 307 -11.66 0.98 -3.80
N ASP A 308 -10.96 0.45 -4.82
CA ASP A 308 -11.12 -0.91 -5.29
C ASP A 308 -10.82 -1.94 -4.18
N ILE A 309 -9.78 -1.72 -3.37
CA ILE A 309 -9.44 -2.61 -2.23
C ILE A 309 -10.56 -2.63 -1.18
N ILE A 310 -11.06 -1.48 -0.75
CA ILE A 310 -12.12 -1.44 0.27
C ILE A 310 -13.39 -2.10 -0.24
N VAL A 311 -13.86 -1.73 -1.43
CA VAL A 311 -15.14 -2.23 -1.93
C VAL A 311 -15.08 -3.71 -2.28
N THR A 312 -13.98 -4.20 -2.84
CA THR A 312 -13.81 -5.64 -3.13
C THR A 312 -13.75 -6.46 -1.86
N THR A 313 -13.08 -5.96 -0.82
CA THR A 313 -12.93 -6.68 0.46
C THR A 313 -14.27 -6.86 1.16
N PHE A 314 -15.08 -5.81 1.26
CA PHE A 314 -16.32 -5.84 2.03
C PHE A 314 -17.58 -6.15 1.22
N SER A 315 -17.50 -6.19 -0.11
CA SER A 315 -18.61 -6.62 -0.98
C SER A 315 -19.09 -8.05 -0.71
N VAL A 316 -18.29 -8.88 -0.08
CA VAL A 316 -18.67 -10.24 0.35
C VAL A 316 -19.84 -10.23 1.32
N TYR A 317 -20.06 -9.13 2.07
CA TYR A 317 -21.13 -8.97 3.04
C TYR A 317 -22.36 -8.23 2.51
N CYS A 318 -22.35 -7.83 1.23
CA CYS A 318 -23.49 -7.26 0.56
C CYS A 318 -24.55 -8.34 0.23
N ALA A 319 -25.80 -7.93 0.07
CA ALA A 319 -26.87 -8.87 -0.30
C ALA A 319 -26.58 -9.66 -1.59
N GLN A 320 -25.92 -9.02 -2.55
CA GLN A 320 -25.32 -9.68 -3.71
C GLN A 320 -23.80 -9.68 -3.51
N PRO A 321 -23.19 -10.78 -3.06
CA PRO A 321 -21.77 -10.84 -2.80
C PRO A 321 -20.94 -10.49 -4.04
N PHE A 322 -19.80 -9.81 -3.82
CA PHE A 322 -18.85 -9.40 -4.85
C PHE A 322 -19.41 -8.42 -5.88
N THR A 323 -20.52 -7.73 -5.56
CA THR A 323 -21.06 -6.63 -6.37
C THR A 323 -20.89 -5.30 -5.67
N VAL A 324 -20.58 -4.27 -6.47
CA VAL A 324 -20.38 -2.89 -6.00
C VAL A 324 -21.22 -1.97 -6.88
N GLU A 325 -22.05 -1.14 -6.26
CA GLU A 325 -22.83 -0.16 -7.01
C GLU A 325 -21.96 1.02 -7.42
N GLN A 326 -22.10 1.41 -8.67
CA GLN A 326 -21.35 2.51 -9.27
C GLN A 326 -21.79 3.88 -8.74
N ALA A 327 -20.82 4.81 -8.71
CA ALA A 327 -21.06 6.23 -8.53
C ALA A 327 -20.48 7.02 -9.72
N GLU A 328 -21.12 8.12 -10.06
CA GLU A 328 -20.66 9.07 -11.07
C GLU A 328 -19.87 10.19 -10.40
N VAL A 329 -18.68 10.46 -10.88
CA VAL A 329 -17.86 11.60 -10.47
C VAL A 329 -17.76 12.58 -11.62
N VAL A 330 -18.27 13.79 -11.41
CA VAL A 330 -18.27 14.88 -12.39
C VAL A 330 -17.12 15.83 -12.07
N TYR A 331 -16.17 15.92 -12.98
CA TYR A 331 -15.02 16.81 -12.85
C TYR A 331 -15.33 18.25 -13.28
N PRO A 332 -14.51 19.24 -12.86
CA PRO A 332 -14.75 20.67 -13.18
C PRO A 332 -14.76 21.00 -14.67
N ASP A 333 -14.16 20.17 -15.52
CA ASP A 333 -14.15 20.27 -16.97
C ASP A 333 -15.41 19.68 -17.63
N GLY A 334 -16.36 19.19 -16.83
CA GLY A 334 -17.59 18.54 -17.29
C GLY A 334 -17.43 17.06 -17.61
N LYS A 335 -16.22 16.49 -17.52
CA LYS A 335 -15.98 15.07 -17.73
C LYS A 335 -16.63 14.26 -16.60
N THR A 336 -17.42 13.25 -16.97
CA THR A 336 -18.01 12.32 -16.02
C THR A 336 -17.24 10.99 -16.09
N CYS A 337 -16.81 10.50 -14.92
CA CYS A 337 -16.18 9.21 -14.77
C CYS A 337 -17.02 8.32 -13.84
N ILE A 338 -17.03 7.03 -14.11
CA ILE A 338 -17.78 6.05 -13.33
C ILE A 338 -16.79 5.23 -12.50
N TYR A 339 -17.03 5.15 -11.20
CA TYR A 339 -16.24 4.36 -10.26
C TYR A 339 -17.11 3.39 -9.46
N PRO A 340 -16.53 2.32 -8.89
CA PRO A 340 -15.16 1.87 -9.00
C PRO A 340 -14.84 1.37 -10.41
N GLU A 341 -13.57 1.34 -10.81
CA GLU A 341 -13.20 0.81 -12.13
C GLU A 341 -13.31 -0.71 -12.16
N LEU A 342 -12.87 -1.39 -11.13
CA LEU A 342 -12.79 -2.85 -11.00
C LEU A 342 -12.21 -3.51 -12.26
N ALA A 343 -11.14 -2.92 -12.78
CA ALA A 343 -10.52 -3.34 -14.03
C ALA A 343 -9.74 -4.64 -13.87
N TYR A 344 -10.07 -5.64 -14.68
CA TYR A 344 -9.27 -6.84 -14.84
C TYR A 344 -8.27 -6.64 -15.97
N ARG A 345 -6.98 -6.82 -15.66
CA ARG A 345 -5.90 -6.74 -16.65
C ARG A 345 -5.52 -8.13 -17.11
N LYS A 346 -5.07 -8.25 -18.35
CA LYS A 346 -4.62 -9.53 -18.91
C LYS A 346 -3.18 -9.39 -19.37
N GLU A 347 -2.37 -10.36 -18.95
CA GLU A 347 -0.97 -10.49 -19.36
C GLU A 347 -0.75 -11.86 -19.97
N LYS A 348 0.15 -11.92 -20.96
CA LYS A 348 0.55 -13.17 -21.61
C LYS A 348 2.04 -13.38 -21.39
N LEU A 349 2.41 -14.56 -20.94
CA LEU A 349 3.79 -14.91 -20.72
C LEU A 349 4.06 -16.40 -20.98
N SER A 350 5.34 -16.71 -21.20
CA SER A 350 5.81 -18.07 -21.48
C SER A 350 6.03 -18.83 -20.18
N ALA A 351 5.57 -20.08 -20.11
CA ALA A 351 5.89 -20.99 -19.02
C ALA A 351 7.40 -21.29 -18.95
N GLU A 352 8.07 -21.36 -20.11
CA GLU A 352 9.53 -21.52 -20.16
C GLU A 352 10.25 -20.34 -19.49
N PHE A 353 9.75 -19.11 -19.67
CA PHE A 353 10.31 -17.95 -18.99
C PHE A 353 10.24 -18.09 -17.47
N ILE A 354 9.08 -18.51 -16.92
CA ILE A 354 8.90 -18.76 -15.48
C ILE A 354 9.84 -19.87 -15.02
N ASN A 355 9.82 -21.02 -15.71
CA ASN A 355 10.65 -22.19 -15.40
C ASN A 355 12.14 -21.81 -15.32
N LYS A 356 12.64 -21.09 -16.32
CA LYS A 356 14.04 -20.68 -16.40
C LYS A 356 14.43 -19.68 -15.30
N LYS A 357 13.54 -18.77 -14.93
CA LYS A 357 13.84 -17.72 -13.95
C LYS A 357 13.70 -18.22 -12.52
N VAL A 358 12.72 -19.05 -12.25
CA VAL A 358 12.48 -19.66 -10.92
C VAL A 358 13.44 -20.85 -10.68
N GLY A 359 13.86 -21.52 -11.73
CA GLY A 359 14.72 -22.73 -11.63
C GLY A 359 13.90 -24.01 -11.39
N ILE A 360 12.69 -24.06 -11.98
CA ILE A 360 11.77 -25.22 -11.92
C ILE A 360 11.56 -25.80 -13.31
N SER A 361 10.80 -26.90 -13.41
CA SER A 361 10.49 -27.56 -14.67
C SER A 361 9.07 -28.09 -14.64
N GLU A 362 8.11 -27.16 -14.69
CA GLU A 362 6.69 -27.43 -14.61
C GLU A 362 6.00 -27.26 -15.97
N SER A 363 4.88 -27.98 -16.18
CA SER A 363 4.08 -27.79 -17.39
C SER A 363 3.32 -26.47 -17.38
N THR A 364 2.88 -26.02 -18.55
CA THR A 364 2.07 -24.79 -18.73
C THR A 364 0.80 -24.83 -17.86
N GLU A 365 0.12 -25.97 -17.80
CA GLU A 365 -1.07 -26.20 -17.00
C GLU A 365 -0.78 -26.10 -15.51
N ARG A 366 0.36 -26.69 -15.08
CA ARG A 366 0.75 -26.65 -13.68
C ARG A 366 1.10 -25.23 -13.21
N ILE A 367 1.82 -24.48 -14.01
CA ILE A 367 2.11 -23.06 -13.72
C ILE A 367 0.81 -22.24 -13.66
N ALA A 368 -0.13 -22.46 -14.58
CA ALA A 368 -1.42 -21.79 -14.53
C ALA A 368 -2.20 -22.11 -13.23
N GLN A 369 -2.15 -23.35 -12.76
CA GLN A 369 -2.73 -23.73 -11.46
C GLN A 369 -2.04 -23.03 -10.28
N LEU A 370 -0.69 -22.94 -10.29
CA LEU A 370 0.07 -22.24 -9.26
C LEU A 370 -0.33 -20.77 -9.18
N LEU A 371 -0.41 -20.08 -10.31
CA LEU A 371 -0.82 -18.67 -10.38
C LEU A 371 -2.27 -18.47 -9.92
N THR A 372 -3.18 -19.38 -10.27
CA THR A 372 -4.58 -19.31 -9.81
C THR A 372 -4.67 -19.40 -8.28
N ARG A 373 -3.81 -20.19 -7.62
CA ARG A 373 -3.71 -20.23 -6.15
C ARG A 373 -3.31 -18.89 -5.54
N MET A 374 -2.65 -18.01 -6.29
CA MET A 374 -2.27 -16.64 -5.88
C MET A 374 -3.31 -15.58 -6.26
N CYS A 375 -4.56 -15.99 -6.52
CA CYS A 375 -5.64 -15.13 -7.01
C CYS A 375 -5.41 -14.54 -8.42
N LEU A 376 -4.47 -15.07 -9.18
CA LEU A 376 -4.22 -14.72 -10.59
C LEU A 376 -4.84 -15.81 -11.47
N LEU A 377 -6.10 -15.62 -11.88
CA LEU A 377 -6.79 -16.62 -12.70
C LEU A 377 -6.05 -16.82 -14.02
N SER A 378 -5.52 -18.03 -14.23
CA SER A 378 -4.60 -18.30 -15.33
C SER A 378 -5.01 -19.54 -16.11
N GLN A 379 -4.78 -19.51 -17.42
CA GLN A 379 -5.08 -20.62 -18.31
C GLN A 379 -4.09 -20.67 -19.48
N PRO A 380 -3.78 -21.88 -20.01
CA PRO A 380 -3.08 -22.02 -21.29
C PRO A 380 -3.91 -21.43 -22.42
N THR A 381 -3.27 -20.74 -23.36
CA THR A 381 -3.97 -20.08 -24.51
C THR A 381 -4.19 -20.98 -25.73
N GLY A 382 -3.64 -22.19 -25.72
CA GLY A 382 -3.59 -23.06 -26.89
C GLY A 382 -2.39 -22.78 -27.81
N VAL A 383 -1.68 -21.68 -27.62
CA VAL A 383 -0.35 -21.46 -28.21
C VAL A 383 0.67 -22.20 -27.36
N ARG A 384 1.62 -22.87 -28.01
CA ARG A 384 2.66 -23.61 -27.30
C ARG A 384 3.35 -22.72 -26.28
N ASP A 385 3.40 -23.17 -25.03
CA ASP A 385 4.11 -22.53 -23.91
C ASP A 385 3.57 -21.15 -23.49
N GLU A 386 2.39 -20.72 -23.95
CA GLU A 386 1.81 -19.43 -23.56
C GLU A 386 0.69 -19.59 -22.52
N ILE A 387 0.76 -18.78 -21.46
CA ILE A 387 -0.25 -18.66 -20.41
C ILE A 387 -0.86 -17.25 -20.47
N GLU A 388 -2.18 -17.16 -20.48
CA GLU A 388 -2.91 -15.92 -20.21
C GLU A 388 -3.21 -15.84 -18.71
N VAL A 389 -2.81 -14.73 -18.10
CA VAL A 389 -3.00 -14.45 -16.67
C VAL A 389 -3.93 -13.26 -16.52
N GLU A 390 -5.05 -13.43 -15.83
CA GLU A 390 -5.98 -12.36 -15.50
C GLU A 390 -5.66 -11.82 -14.09
N ILE A 391 -5.30 -10.53 -14.02
CA ILE A 391 -4.94 -9.83 -12.81
C ILE A 391 -6.17 -9.09 -12.29
N PRO A 392 -6.72 -9.46 -11.12
CA PRO A 392 -7.91 -8.82 -10.56
C PRO A 392 -7.63 -7.43 -9.99
N PRO A 393 -8.65 -6.60 -9.76
CA PRO A 393 -8.49 -5.26 -9.16
C PRO A 393 -7.92 -5.30 -7.73
N THR A 394 -7.95 -6.44 -7.07
CA THR A 394 -7.35 -6.64 -5.74
C THR A 394 -5.84 -6.78 -5.75
N ARG A 395 -5.23 -6.96 -6.93
CA ARG A 395 -3.78 -7.17 -7.11
C ARG A 395 -3.14 -6.02 -7.91
N PRO A 396 -3.13 -4.79 -7.34
CA PRO A 396 -2.48 -3.64 -7.99
C PRO A 396 -0.96 -3.72 -7.95
N ASP A 397 -0.39 -4.58 -7.13
CA ASP A 397 1.03 -4.89 -6.99
C ASP A 397 1.62 -5.58 -8.23
N VAL A 398 0.81 -6.37 -8.94
CA VAL A 398 1.23 -7.09 -10.14
C VAL A 398 1.20 -6.15 -11.35
N ILE A 399 2.35 -5.60 -11.73
CA ILE A 399 2.50 -4.62 -12.82
C ILE A 399 3.41 -5.11 -13.95
N HIS A 400 4.17 -6.17 -13.72
CA HIS A 400 5.14 -6.72 -14.67
C HIS A 400 5.21 -8.24 -14.59
N ALA A 401 5.73 -8.90 -15.63
CA ALA A 401 5.90 -10.36 -15.67
C ALA A 401 6.74 -10.92 -14.50
N CYS A 402 7.65 -10.12 -13.92
CA CYS A 402 8.43 -10.53 -12.74
C CYS A 402 7.57 -10.71 -11.50
N ASP A 403 6.51 -9.93 -11.33
CA ASP A 403 5.60 -10.06 -10.19
C ASP A 403 4.78 -11.35 -10.31
N ILE A 404 4.38 -11.71 -11.53
CA ILE A 404 3.69 -12.98 -11.80
C ILE A 404 4.62 -14.18 -11.56
N MET A 405 5.88 -14.05 -11.94
CA MET A 405 6.90 -15.08 -11.70
C MET A 405 7.16 -15.28 -10.20
N GLU A 406 7.20 -14.21 -9.41
CA GLU A 406 7.33 -14.26 -7.96
C GLU A 406 6.16 -15.02 -7.32
N ASP A 407 4.92 -14.72 -7.72
CA ASP A 407 3.74 -15.45 -7.27
C ASP A 407 3.79 -16.94 -7.63
N ALA A 408 4.27 -17.28 -8.84
CA ALA A 408 4.46 -18.66 -9.23
C ALA A 408 5.49 -19.39 -8.34
N ALA A 409 6.59 -18.71 -7.98
CA ALA A 409 7.61 -19.24 -7.09
C ALA A 409 7.08 -19.45 -5.65
N ILE A 410 6.30 -18.51 -5.12
CA ILE A 410 5.64 -18.64 -3.82
C ILE A 410 4.70 -19.84 -3.83
N ALA A 411 3.83 -19.94 -4.83
CA ALA A 411 2.85 -21.01 -4.92
C ALA A 411 3.50 -22.40 -5.16
N TYR A 412 4.66 -22.46 -5.81
CA TYR A 412 5.46 -23.67 -5.96
C TYR A 412 6.09 -24.10 -4.63
N GLY A 413 6.49 -23.13 -3.82
CA GLY A 413 7.18 -23.28 -2.55
C GLY A 413 8.70 -23.15 -2.69
N PHE A 414 9.28 -22.13 -2.10
CA PHE A 414 10.73 -21.88 -2.17
C PHE A 414 11.58 -23.04 -1.66
N ASN A 415 11.09 -23.78 -0.66
CA ASN A 415 11.79 -24.95 -0.12
C ASN A 415 11.85 -26.13 -1.11
N ASN A 416 10.99 -26.14 -2.14
CA ASN A 416 10.95 -27.19 -3.16
C ASN A 416 11.92 -26.89 -4.33
N ILE A 417 12.47 -25.66 -4.39
CA ILE A 417 13.38 -25.27 -5.47
C ILE A 417 14.77 -25.88 -5.23
N THR A 418 15.20 -26.70 -6.18
CA THR A 418 16.54 -27.30 -6.12
C THR A 418 17.60 -26.25 -6.48
N ARG A 419 18.52 -25.98 -5.55
CA ARG A 419 19.64 -25.08 -5.79
C ARG A 419 20.69 -25.79 -6.65
N THR A 420 21.08 -25.16 -7.76
CA THR A 420 22.10 -25.69 -8.67
C THR A 420 23.22 -24.67 -8.86
N THR A 421 24.43 -25.17 -9.12
CA THR A 421 25.53 -24.32 -9.52
C THR A 421 25.35 -23.92 -10.99
N PRO A 422 25.47 -22.65 -11.38
CA PRO A 422 25.41 -22.24 -12.78
C PRO A 422 26.44 -22.99 -13.62
N PRO A 423 26.11 -23.45 -14.85
CA PRO A 423 27.02 -24.19 -15.72
C PRO A 423 28.09 -23.30 -16.38
N THR A 424 28.23 -22.05 -15.97
CA THR A 424 29.19 -21.09 -16.48
C THR A 424 30.33 -20.87 -15.50
N TYR A 425 31.53 -20.72 -16.05
CA TYR A 425 32.70 -20.35 -15.24
C TYR A 425 32.61 -18.88 -14.84
N THR A 426 32.86 -18.61 -13.57
CA THR A 426 33.03 -17.24 -13.08
C THR A 426 34.41 -16.75 -13.49
N VAL A 427 34.50 -15.65 -14.23
CA VAL A 427 35.77 -14.97 -14.52
C VAL A 427 36.05 -14.04 -13.35
N ALA A 428 36.87 -14.49 -12.41
CA ALA A 428 37.28 -13.72 -11.24
C ALA A 428 38.35 -12.67 -11.63
N ASN A 429 37.95 -11.68 -12.43
CA ASN A 429 38.79 -10.55 -12.75
C ASN A 429 38.47 -9.37 -11.82
N GLN A 430 39.52 -8.85 -11.21
CA GLN A 430 39.44 -7.62 -10.44
C GLN A 430 39.15 -6.44 -11.38
N PHE A 431 38.21 -5.55 -10.99
CA PHE A 431 37.95 -4.33 -11.75
C PHE A 431 39.24 -3.50 -11.87
N PRO A 432 39.54 -2.91 -13.06
CA PRO A 432 40.77 -2.16 -13.28
C PRO A 432 41.02 -1.06 -12.25
N LEU A 433 40.00 -0.34 -11.82
CA LEU A 433 40.12 0.68 -10.78
C LEU A 433 40.52 0.09 -9.43
N ASN A 434 39.92 -1.04 -9.03
CA ASN A 434 40.30 -1.71 -7.78
C ASN A 434 41.72 -2.22 -7.82
N LYS A 435 42.14 -2.81 -8.95
CA LYS A 435 43.52 -3.25 -9.14
C LYS A 435 44.53 -2.07 -9.08
N LEU A 436 44.18 -0.95 -9.70
CA LEU A 436 45.00 0.25 -9.65
C LEU A 436 45.13 0.78 -8.21
N THR A 437 43.98 0.80 -7.48
CA THR A 437 43.96 1.22 -6.06
C THR A 437 44.88 0.36 -5.20
N GLU A 438 44.88 -0.96 -5.40
CA GLU A 438 45.77 -1.87 -4.66
C GLU A 438 47.26 -1.60 -4.97
N LEU A 439 47.59 -1.38 -6.25
CA LEU A 439 48.96 -1.05 -6.65
C LEU A 439 49.44 0.28 -6.11
N LEU A 440 48.59 1.32 -6.19
CA LEU A 440 48.88 2.65 -5.67
C LEU A 440 49.04 2.63 -4.14
N ARG A 441 48.21 1.84 -3.41
CA ARG A 441 48.32 1.68 -1.98
C ARG A 441 49.71 1.25 -1.55
N GLN A 442 50.27 0.24 -2.25
CA GLN A 442 51.58 -0.28 -1.95
C GLN A 442 52.68 0.75 -2.26
N ASP A 443 52.63 1.43 -3.39
CA ASP A 443 53.58 2.45 -3.78
C ASP A 443 53.59 3.66 -2.85
N MET A 444 52.40 4.12 -2.46
CA MET A 444 52.23 5.23 -1.51
C MET A 444 52.73 4.87 -0.11
N ALA A 445 52.46 3.65 0.35
CA ALA A 445 53.00 3.16 1.62
C ALA A 445 54.51 3.08 1.60
N ALA A 446 55.14 2.60 0.50
CA ALA A 446 56.60 2.57 0.33
C ALA A 446 57.20 3.99 0.29
N ALA A 447 56.49 4.98 -0.22
CA ALA A 447 56.88 6.38 -0.24
C ALA A 447 56.69 7.09 1.15
N GLY A 448 56.24 6.40 2.18
CA GLY A 448 56.12 6.92 3.55
C GLY A 448 54.78 7.53 3.89
N PHE A 449 53.73 7.34 3.05
CA PHE A 449 52.37 7.77 3.36
C PHE A 449 51.62 6.70 4.17
N THR A 450 50.79 7.14 5.09
CA THR A 450 49.86 6.28 5.86
C THR A 450 48.46 6.38 5.26
N GLU A 451 47.86 5.24 4.89
CA GLU A 451 46.48 5.21 4.48
C GLU A 451 45.57 5.49 5.65
N ALA A 452 44.61 6.42 5.48
CA ALA A 452 43.60 6.76 6.48
C ALA A 452 42.20 6.66 5.88
N LEU A 453 41.34 5.95 6.57
CA LEU A 453 39.92 5.89 6.26
C LEU A 453 39.17 6.86 7.20
N ASN A 454 38.66 7.93 6.62
CA ASN A 454 37.89 8.93 7.37
C ASN A 454 36.43 8.50 7.50
N PHE A 455 35.77 8.96 8.55
CA PHE A 455 34.34 8.79 8.69
C PHE A 455 33.61 9.49 7.53
N ALA A 456 32.63 8.79 6.94
CA ALA A 456 31.79 9.33 5.87
C ALA A 456 30.66 10.21 6.41
N LEU A 457 30.26 10.00 7.67
CA LEU A 457 29.21 10.73 8.37
C LEU A 457 29.83 11.59 9.46
N CYS A 458 29.41 12.84 9.57
CA CYS A 458 29.88 13.79 10.58
C CYS A 458 28.82 14.86 10.84
N SER A 459 29.00 15.62 11.93
CA SER A 459 28.10 16.73 12.23
C SER A 459 28.46 17.99 11.44
N GLN A 460 27.50 18.88 11.27
CA GLN A 460 27.74 20.22 10.73
C GLN A 460 28.77 20.97 11.60
N GLU A 461 28.71 20.80 12.90
CA GLU A 461 29.64 21.42 13.84
C GLU A 461 31.09 21.06 13.53
N ASP A 462 31.38 19.78 13.24
CA ASP A 462 32.73 19.30 12.98
C ASP A 462 33.30 19.76 11.64
N ILE A 463 32.48 19.78 10.59
CA ILE A 463 32.97 20.10 9.23
C ILE A 463 32.91 21.57 8.86
N ALA A 464 32.15 22.37 9.59
CA ALA A 464 31.95 23.79 9.31
C ALA A 464 32.21 24.68 10.51
N ASP A 465 31.42 24.58 11.57
CA ASP A 465 31.40 25.57 12.64
C ASP A 465 32.71 25.64 13.46
N LYS A 466 33.26 24.48 13.86
CA LYS A 466 34.57 24.38 14.51
C LYS A 466 35.74 24.82 13.64
N LEU A 467 35.56 24.78 12.34
CA LEU A 467 36.56 25.23 11.36
C LEU A 467 36.37 26.68 10.92
N GLY A 468 35.40 27.39 11.50
CA GLY A 468 35.05 28.76 11.13
C GLY A 468 34.54 28.91 9.68
N LYS A 469 33.98 27.85 9.09
CA LYS A 469 33.44 27.82 7.73
C LYS A 469 31.93 27.81 7.76
N LYS A 470 31.32 28.29 6.69
CA LYS A 470 29.87 28.08 6.48
C LYS A 470 29.64 26.73 5.80
N ILE A 471 28.59 26.01 6.19
CA ILE A 471 28.25 24.71 5.58
C ILE A 471 28.10 24.80 4.05
N SER A 472 27.59 25.92 3.53
CA SER A 472 27.46 26.18 2.10
C SER A 472 28.82 26.26 1.34
N GLN A 473 29.92 26.41 2.04
CA GLN A 473 31.28 26.42 1.48
C GLN A 473 31.90 25.03 1.44
N THR A 474 31.24 24.04 2.03
CA THR A 474 31.67 22.65 2.01
C THR A 474 31.01 21.91 0.84
N ARG A 475 31.53 20.72 0.51
CA ARG A 475 30.90 19.81 -0.46
C ARG A 475 30.09 18.72 0.23
N ALA A 476 29.74 18.92 1.51
CA ALA A 476 28.97 17.96 2.27
C ALA A 476 27.55 17.84 1.73
N ILE A 477 27.03 16.63 1.74
CA ILE A 477 25.62 16.33 1.46
C ILE A 477 24.89 16.31 2.80
N HIS A 478 23.88 17.14 2.96
CA HIS A 478 23.08 17.17 4.17
C HIS A 478 22.02 16.07 4.15
N ILE A 479 21.99 15.25 5.21
CA ILE A 479 20.99 14.19 5.39
C ILE A 479 19.77 14.79 6.07
N SER A 480 18.61 14.80 5.40
CA SER A 480 17.39 15.46 5.90
C SER A 480 16.74 14.77 7.10
N ASN A 481 17.05 13.48 7.33
CA ASN A 481 16.50 12.68 8.42
C ASN A 481 17.60 11.86 9.14
N PRO A 482 18.62 12.50 9.70
CA PRO A 482 19.71 11.78 10.36
C PRO A 482 19.18 11.06 11.61
N LYS A 483 19.79 9.91 11.93
CA LYS A 483 19.44 9.15 13.13
C LYS A 483 19.84 9.93 14.42
N THR A 484 20.94 10.66 14.35
CA THR A 484 21.42 11.57 15.39
C THR A 484 21.99 12.83 14.74
N ALA A 485 22.09 13.95 15.50
CA ALA A 485 22.69 15.18 15.02
C ALA A 485 24.18 15.04 14.65
N GLU A 486 24.86 14.00 15.16
CA GLU A 486 26.26 13.69 14.84
C GLU A 486 26.44 13.18 13.40
N PHE A 487 25.38 12.78 12.72
CA PHE A 487 25.41 12.20 11.36
C PHE A 487 24.63 13.06 10.37
N GLN A 488 24.46 14.32 10.65
CA GLN A 488 23.71 15.27 9.85
C GLN A 488 24.33 15.57 8.44
#